data_c1611912b9284860f1e88593f430f932
#
_entry.id   c1611912b9284860f1e88593f430f932
#
_cell.length_a   1.000
_cell.length_b   1.000
_cell.length_c   1.000
_cell.angle_alpha   90.00
_cell.angle_beta   90.00
_cell.angle_gamma   90.00
#
_symmetry.space_group_name_H-M   'P 1'
#
loop_
_entity.id
_entity.type
_entity.pdbx_description
1 polymer ?
#
loop_
_entity_poly.entity_id
_entity_poly.type
_entity_poly.pdbx_seq_one_letter_code
_entity_poly.pdbx_strand_id
1 'polypeptide(L)'
;MNTTTILQSEFEERIRKFQANIKAAGLDACLVHATESDMAHVRYLSEYWPTFETAAVLMPAEGEPVLLVGPESDIYSSHRSFYKHIEKLIEYRESAEPDAPGMSFITFRDLMAKYIPGGVRKLGIVGWAITSLPVYTSLKEQLPDVELVKADMTLWPLRYVKSEGELACMRKAFQISELAVEAILNEIKPGMTELQAVGIAQREIYKHGGEYEGHALYCFCGESTNNAISRPTHNKIVPNEVIQLNIGARVGGYSSSVGLPFSIGPLPERKRRLVEFGLEAHKKTMELLSAGKPAGQVVNEYEAWVKERGFGQYLLYGPCHSIGMMEVERPWMESTSEYLLEKNMTFQVDTFFYDHDFGLRWENGVIIKDGGIEMMSSKFMEMVEL
;
A
#
# COMPACT_ATOMS: atom_id res chain seq x y z
N MET A 1 10.26 23.74 0.49
CA MET A 1 9.44 22.85 -0.36
C MET A 1 8.09 22.75 0.31
N ASN A 2 6.98 22.98 -0.41
CA ASN A 2 5.66 22.72 0.17
C ASN A 2 5.52 21.22 0.38
N THR A 3 5.49 20.82 1.65
CA THR A 3 5.17 19.42 2.02
C THR A 3 3.69 19.20 1.75
N THR A 4 3.36 18.23 0.89
CA THR A 4 1.98 17.83 0.69
C THR A 4 1.58 17.00 1.91
N THR A 5 0.68 17.52 2.72
CA THR A 5 0.24 16.92 3.99
C THR A 5 -1.27 16.83 4.05
N ILE A 6 -1.77 15.81 4.71
CA ILE A 6 -3.21 15.70 5.04
C ILE A 6 -3.53 16.71 6.16
N LEU A 7 -4.63 17.45 6.02
CA LEU A 7 -5.04 18.42 7.02
C LEU A 7 -5.60 17.73 8.28
N GLN A 8 -5.39 18.32 9.45
CA GLN A 8 -5.91 17.78 10.71
C GLN A 8 -7.44 17.60 10.66
N SER A 9 -8.16 18.54 10.05
CA SER A 9 -9.63 18.46 9.89
C SER A 9 -10.07 17.21 9.12
N GLU A 10 -9.25 16.70 8.22
CA GLU A 10 -9.53 15.46 7.50
C GLU A 10 -9.37 14.23 8.41
N PHE A 11 -8.36 14.20 9.27
CA PHE A 11 -8.24 13.14 10.29
C PHE A 11 -9.44 13.15 11.26
N GLU A 12 -9.89 14.32 11.68
CA GLU A 12 -11.09 14.47 12.52
C GLU A 12 -12.36 13.93 11.83
N GLU A 13 -12.49 14.16 10.52
CA GLU A 13 -13.57 13.60 9.70
C GLU A 13 -13.48 12.07 9.61
N ARG A 14 -12.28 11.52 9.41
CA ARG A 14 -12.03 10.06 9.36
C ARG A 14 -12.41 9.40 10.67
N ILE A 15 -12.03 9.99 11.82
CA ILE A 15 -12.38 9.52 13.14
C ILE A 15 -13.90 9.47 13.31
N ARG A 16 -14.59 10.57 12.97
CA ARG A 16 -16.05 10.66 13.09
C ARG A 16 -16.78 9.62 12.23
N LYS A 17 -16.35 9.43 10.99
CA LYS A 17 -16.89 8.38 10.09
C LYS A 17 -16.62 6.98 10.65
N PHE A 18 -15.44 6.73 11.16
CA PHE A 18 -15.11 5.43 11.72
C PHE A 18 -15.91 5.12 12.98
N GLN A 19 -16.09 6.08 13.88
CA GLN A 19 -16.98 5.95 15.05
C GLN A 19 -18.44 5.65 14.65
N ALA A 20 -18.94 6.28 13.59
CA ALA A 20 -20.26 5.95 13.07
C ALA A 20 -20.36 4.50 12.59
N ASN A 21 -19.33 3.99 11.92
CA ASN A 21 -19.27 2.60 11.47
C ASN A 21 -19.17 1.61 12.65
N ILE A 22 -18.41 1.95 13.70
CA ILE A 22 -18.31 1.16 14.94
C ILE A 22 -19.71 1.01 15.57
N LYS A 23 -20.44 2.12 15.72
CA LYS A 23 -21.81 2.13 16.24
C LYS A 23 -22.75 1.30 15.36
N ALA A 24 -22.69 1.49 14.06
CA ALA A 24 -23.56 0.75 13.12
C ALA A 24 -23.28 -0.77 13.15
N ALA A 25 -22.05 -1.18 13.46
CA ALA A 25 -21.67 -2.57 13.65
C ALA A 25 -22.03 -3.15 15.04
N GLY A 26 -22.62 -2.34 15.93
CA GLY A 26 -22.96 -2.74 17.30
C GLY A 26 -21.75 -3.05 18.18
N LEU A 27 -20.63 -2.38 17.93
CA LEU A 27 -19.39 -2.50 18.71
C LEU A 27 -19.27 -1.36 19.72
N ASP A 28 -18.72 -1.65 20.89
CA ASP A 28 -18.46 -0.62 21.91
C ASP A 28 -17.19 0.17 21.60
N ALA A 29 -16.22 -0.48 20.95
CA ALA A 29 -14.97 0.11 20.46
C ALA A 29 -14.33 -0.75 19.38
N CYS A 30 -13.31 -0.19 18.72
CA CYS A 30 -12.35 -0.95 17.93
C CYS A 30 -10.92 -0.74 18.43
N LEU A 31 -10.13 -1.82 18.36
CA LEU A 31 -8.68 -1.78 18.49
C LEU A 31 -8.07 -1.97 17.10
N VAL A 32 -7.41 -0.93 16.61
CA VAL A 32 -6.90 -0.84 15.23
C VAL A 32 -5.39 -1.01 15.26
N HIS A 33 -4.87 -2.10 14.67
CA HIS A 33 -3.45 -2.44 14.73
C HIS A 33 -2.68 -1.97 13.50
N ALA A 34 -1.39 -1.72 13.70
CA ALA A 34 -0.38 -1.52 12.67
C ALA A 34 0.97 -2.10 13.08
N THR A 35 1.74 -2.45 12.05
CA THR A 35 3.18 -2.75 12.13
C THR A 35 3.94 -1.73 11.30
N GLU A 36 5.28 -1.75 11.35
CA GLU A 36 6.11 -0.92 10.47
C GLU A 36 5.83 -1.20 8.98
N SER A 37 5.65 -2.48 8.62
CA SER A 37 5.41 -2.91 7.24
C SER A 37 3.96 -2.75 6.78
N ASP A 38 2.98 -2.77 7.69
CA ASP A 38 1.57 -2.50 7.42
C ASP A 38 1.04 -1.45 8.41
N MET A 39 1.38 -0.19 8.09
CA MET A 39 1.09 0.96 8.96
C MET A 39 -0.26 1.60 8.66
N ALA A 40 -0.92 1.20 7.58
CA ALA A 40 -1.95 2.00 6.94
C ALA A 40 -3.14 2.32 7.84
N HIS A 41 -3.60 1.37 8.67
CA HIS A 41 -4.77 1.57 9.51
C HIS A 41 -4.56 2.62 10.60
N VAL A 42 -3.47 2.50 11.34
CA VAL A 42 -3.12 3.46 12.41
C VAL A 42 -2.77 4.80 11.80
N ARG A 43 -1.95 4.82 10.74
CA ARG A 43 -1.54 6.06 10.10
C ARG A 43 -2.70 6.83 9.48
N TYR A 44 -3.68 6.14 8.88
CA TYR A 44 -4.89 6.74 8.34
C TYR A 44 -5.70 7.52 9.38
N LEU A 45 -5.69 7.04 10.64
CA LEU A 45 -6.45 7.64 11.74
C LEU A 45 -5.65 8.64 12.56
N SER A 46 -4.33 8.48 12.69
CA SER A 46 -3.53 9.21 13.67
C SER A 46 -2.28 9.91 13.13
N GLU A 47 -1.98 9.74 11.82
CA GLU A 47 -0.71 10.13 11.17
C GLU A 47 0.52 9.36 11.69
N TYR A 48 0.39 8.58 12.75
CA TYR A 48 1.50 7.85 13.35
C TYR A 48 1.90 6.61 12.53
N TRP A 49 3.18 6.47 12.26
CA TRP A 49 3.80 5.30 11.64
C TRP A 49 4.75 4.66 12.62
N PRO A 50 4.46 3.44 13.14
CA PRO A 50 5.36 2.75 14.04
C PRO A 50 6.65 2.34 13.33
N THR A 51 7.75 2.25 14.10
CA THR A 51 9.03 1.71 13.65
C THR A 51 9.61 0.82 14.75
N PHE A 52 10.17 -0.33 14.39
CA PHE A 52 10.59 -1.44 15.25
C PHE A 52 9.47 -2.03 16.11
N GLU A 53 8.82 -1.21 16.90
CA GLU A 53 7.65 -1.57 17.71
C GLU A 53 6.37 -1.62 16.87
N THR A 54 5.34 -2.25 17.39
CA THR A 54 3.99 -2.18 16.82
C THR A 54 3.17 -1.08 17.50
N ALA A 55 2.00 -0.76 16.93
CA ALA A 55 1.11 0.24 17.50
C ALA A 55 -0.34 -0.11 17.27
N ALA A 56 -1.22 0.52 18.07
CA ALA A 56 -2.65 0.48 17.81
C ALA A 56 -3.33 1.81 18.12
N VAL A 57 -4.56 1.95 17.63
CA VAL A 57 -5.50 2.99 18.07
C VAL A 57 -6.67 2.30 18.74
N LEU A 58 -6.92 2.64 20.01
CA LEU A 58 -8.20 2.38 20.63
C LEU A 58 -9.17 3.47 20.17
N MET A 59 -10.20 3.06 19.43
CA MET A 59 -11.27 3.94 18.96
C MET A 59 -12.57 3.58 19.68
N PRO A 60 -12.98 4.31 20.73
CA PRO A 60 -14.31 4.15 21.33
C PRO A 60 -15.41 4.52 20.32
N ALA A 61 -16.57 3.89 20.43
CA ALA A 61 -17.74 4.29 19.66
C ALA A 61 -18.15 5.74 19.96
N GLU A 62 -17.88 6.20 21.18
CA GLU A 62 -18.04 7.59 21.63
C GLU A 62 -16.85 8.00 22.50
N GLY A 63 -16.35 9.20 22.30
CA GLY A 63 -15.20 9.73 23.04
C GLY A 63 -13.97 9.99 22.18
N GLU A 64 -12.85 10.32 22.80
CA GLU A 64 -11.60 10.62 22.10
C GLU A 64 -10.81 9.33 21.82
N PRO A 65 -10.13 9.23 20.66
CA PRO A 65 -9.26 8.10 20.36
C PRO A 65 -7.99 8.13 21.21
N VAL A 66 -7.37 6.96 21.39
CA VAL A 66 -6.12 6.79 22.14
C VAL A 66 -5.11 6.08 21.26
N LEU A 67 -3.92 6.65 21.10
CA LEU A 67 -2.80 5.98 20.46
C LEU A 67 -2.10 5.08 21.48
N LEU A 68 -1.87 3.83 21.10
CA LEU A 68 -1.21 2.82 21.90
C LEU A 68 0.13 2.48 21.27
N VAL A 69 1.19 2.60 22.05
CA VAL A 69 2.57 2.42 21.57
C VAL A 69 3.36 1.52 22.52
N GLY A 70 4.49 1.02 22.04
CA GLY A 70 5.44 0.31 22.88
C GLY A 70 6.30 1.26 23.73
N PRO A 71 7.20 0.71 24.57
CA PRO A 71 7.99 1.45 25.54
C PRO A 71 8.89 2.53 24.94
N GLU A 72 9.48 2.30 23.76
CA GLU A 72 10.48 3.21 23.18
C GLU A 72 9.86 4.32 22.32
N SER A 73 8.60 4.15 21.93
CA SER A 73 7.89 5.07 21.03
C SER A 73 7.25 6.30 21.68
N ASP A 74 7.37 6.49 22.99
CA ASP A 74 6.67 7.54 23.76
C ASP A 74 6.94 8.96 23.19
N ILE A 75 8.21 9.34 23.07
CA ILE A 75 8.60 10.66 22.57
C ILE A 75 8.28 10.77 21.07
N TYR A 76 8.62 9.74 20.28
CA TYR A 76 8.40 9.75 18.85
C TYR A 76 6.90 9.90 18.51
N SER A 77 6.03 9.17 19.19
CA SER A 77 4.59 9.21 18.98
C SER A 77 3.99 10.60 19.30
N SER A 78 4.48 11.25 20.35
CA SER A 78 4.03 12.60 20.74
C SER A 78 4.39 13.67 19.70
N HIS A 79 5.45 13.47 18.91
CA HIS A 79 5.87 14.38 17.83
C HIS A 79 5.22 14.08 16.49
N ARG A 80 4.67 12.88 16.32
CA ARG A 80 4.19 12.37 15.01
C ARG A 80 2.70 12.13 14.94
N SER A 81 2.00 12.16 16.07
CA SER A 81 0.55 12.05 16.13
C SER A 81 -0.07 13.33 16.67
N PHE A 82 -1.26 13.65 16.20
CA PHE A 82 -2.05 14.76 16.75
C PHE A 82 -2.98 14.32 17.90
N TYR A 83 -2.94 13.05 18.30
CA TYR A 83 -3.76 12.55 19.38
C TYR A 83 -3.28 13.10 20.74
N LYS A 84 -4.25 13.49 21.60
CA LYS A 84 -3.97 13.99 22.96
C LYS A 84 -3.66 12.86 23.93
N HIS A 85 -4.21 11.69 23.68
CA HIS A 85 -4.07 10.52 24.56
C HIS A 85 -3.15 9.51 23.88
N ILE A 86 -2.03 9.27 24.54
CA ILE A 86 -1.04 8.27 24.13
C ILE A 86 -0.76 7.41 25.37
N GLU A 87 -0.87 6.10 25.23
CA GLU A 87 -0.65 5.14 26.31
C GLU A 87 0.39 4.10 25.91
N LYS A 88 1.18 3.68 26.87
CA LYS A 88 2.21 2.64 26.67
C LYS A 88 1.73 1.31 27.18
N LEU A 89 1.80 0.30 26.29
CA LEU A 89 1.51 -1.10 26.63
C LEU A 89 2.73 -1.95 26.29
N ILE A 90 3.08 -2.87 27.18
CA ILE A 90 4.23 -3.76 26.98
C ILE A 90 4.04 -4.72 25.82
N GLU A 91 2.79 -5.02 25.44
CA GLU A 91 2.43 -5.89 24.33
C GLU A 91 2.83 -5.33 22.96
N TYR A 92 3.08 -4.04 22.85
CA TYR A 92 3.50 -3.38 21.61
C TYR A 92 5.02 -3.20 21.46
N ARG A 93 5.82 -3.73 22.40
CA ARG A 93 7.29 -3.74 22.33
C ARG A 93 7.80 -4.51 21.10
N GLU A 94 9.08 -4.39 20.83
CA GLU A 94 9.75 -5.14 19.77
C GLU A 94 9.58 -6.67 19.93
N SER A 95 9.70 -7.40 18.84
CA SER A 95 9.59 -8.87 18.81
C SER A 95 10.69 -9.60 19.60
N ALA A 96 11.80 -8.92 19.89
CA ALA A 96 12.85 -9.43 20.78
C ALA A 96 12.44 -9.39 22.27
N GLU A 97 11.30 -8.78 22.58
CA GLU A 97 10.70 -8.68 23.90
C GLU A 97 11.63 -8.06 24.97
N PRO A 98 12.28 -6.91 24.72
CA PRO A 98 13.16 -6.30 25.69
C PRO A 98 12.41 -5.94 26.97
N ASP A 99 13.11 -6.08 28.11
CA ASP A 99 12.64 -5.53 29.37
C ASP A 99 12.73 -4.01 29.34
N ALA A 100 11.75 -3.34 29.94
CA ALA A 100 11.72 -1.88 30.04
C ALA A 100 11.73 -1.46 31.53
N PRO A 101 12.86 -1.63 32.23
CA PRO A 101 12.92 -1.42 33.67
C PRO A 101 12.65 0.06 34.04
N GLY A 102 11.83 0.26 35.06
CA GLY A 102 11.46 1.59 35.55
C GLY A 102 10.37 2.29 34.73
N MET A 103 9.84 1.70 33.71
CA MET A 103 8.68 2.21 32.97
C MET A 103 7.36 1.72 33.59
N SER A 104 6.32 2.53 33.45
CA SER A 104 4.96 2.17 33.82
C SER A 104 4.14 1.94 32.56
N PHE A 105 3.36 0.86 32.53
CA PHE A 105 2.49 0.48 31.44
C PHE A 105 1.04 0.44 31.93
N ILE A 106 0.10 0.82 31.04
CA ILE A 106 -1.31 0.56 31.27
C ILE A 106 -1.63 -0.87 30.82
N THR A 107 -2.57 -1.52 31.49
CA THR A 107 -3.11 -2.81 31.02
C THR A 107 -4.31 -2.59 30.11
N PHE A 108 -4.68 -3.60 29.28
CA PHE A 108 -5.91 -3.50 28.49
C PHE A 108 -7.15 -3.32 29.35
N ARG A 109 -7.19 -3.94 30.54
CA ARG A 109 -8.29 -3.75 31.49
C ARG A 109 -8.40 -2.30 31.97
N ASP A 110 -7.30 -1.71 32.39
CA ASP A 110 -7.28 -0.34 32.89
C ASP A 110 -7.50 0.68 31.76
N LEU A 111 -6.99 0.38 30.57
CA LEU A 111 -7.24 1.16 29.36
C LEU A 111 -8.74 1.24 29.04
N MET A 112 -9.44 0.09 29.02
CA MET A 112 -10.88 0.07 28.79
C MET A 112 -11.65 0.81 29.87
N ALA A 113 -11.29 0.59 31.15
CA ALA A 113 -11.93 1.28 32.28
C ALA A 113 -11.73 2.82 32.21
N LYS A 114 -10.56 3.27 31.76
CA LYS A 114 -10.23 4.70 31.67
C LYS A 114 -10.95 5.41 30.52
N TYR A 115 -11.00 4.80 29.34
CA TYR A 115 -11.45 5.45 28.12
C TYR A 115 -12.84 5.03 27.64
N ILE A 116 -13.41 3.97 28.21
CA ILE A 116 -14.76 3.49 27.91
C ILE A 116 -15.53 3.25 29.22
N PRO A 117 -15.90 4.31 29.94
CA PRO A 117 -16.50 4.18 31.26
C PRO A 117 -17.85 3.45 31.27
N GLY A 118 -18.52 3.33 30.12
CA GLY A 118 -19.72 2.50 29.94
C GLY A 118 -19.44 0.99 29.91
N GLY A 119 -18.16 0.59 29.95
CA GLY A 119 -17.73 -0.79 29.82
C GLY A 119 -17.68 -1.27 28.37
N VAL A 120 -16.96 -2.37 28.13
CA VAL A 120 -16.83 -3.02 26.83
C VAL A 120 -17.34 -4.44 26.93
N ARG A 121 -18.29 -4.78 26.08
CA ARG A 121 -18.82 -6.15 25.90
C ARG A 121 -18.39 -6.74 24.56
N LYS A 122 -18.25 -5.88 23.55
CA LYS A 122 -17.90 -6.28 22.18
C LYS A 122 -16.85 -5.34 21.59
N LEU A 123 -15.63 -5.87 21.42
CA LEU A 123 -14.46 -5.15 20.90
C LEU A 123 -14.13 -5.62 19.49
N GLY A 124 -14.17 -4.69 18.53
CA GLY A 124 -13.72 -4.95 17.17
C GLY A 124 -12.21 -4.94 17.06
N ILE A 125 -11.66 -5.89 16.33
CA ILE A 125 -10.24 -5.93 15.98
C ILE A 125 -10.09 -5.58 14.49
N VAL A 126 -9.42 -4.48 14.19
CA VAL A 126 -9.06 -4.04 12.84
C VAL A 126 -7.56 -4.24 12.65
N GLY A 127 -7.17 -4.72 11.48
CA GLY A 127 -5.84 -5.30 11.28
C GLY A 127 -5.77 -6.72 11.83
N TRP A 128 -6.86 -7.48 11.64
CA TRP A 128 -6.98 -8.85 12.16
C TRP A 128 -5.80 -9.74 11.75
N ALA A 129 -5.34 -9.63 10.51
CA ALA A 129 -4.26 -10.45 9.98
C ALA A 129 -2.87 -10.08 10.54
N ILE A 130 -2.71 -8.88 11.10
CA ILE A 130 -1.45 -8.37 11.64
C ILE A 130 -1.45 -8.20 13.15
N THR A 131 -2.56 -8.51 13.82
CA THR A 131 -2.64 -8.56 15.27
C THR A 131 -1.78 -9.71 15.77
N SER A 132 -0.75 -9.41 16.56
CA SER A 132 0.16 -10.43 17.05
C SER A 132 -0.52 -11.37 18.05
N LEU A 133 -0.05 -12.60 18.11
CA LEU A 133 -0.57 -13.58 19.06
C LEU A 133 -0.41 -13.12 20.53
N PRO A 134 0.73 -12.54 20.95
CA PRO A 134 0.86 -11.97 22.30
C PRO A 134 -0.21 -10.93 22.64
N VAL A 135 -0.48 -9.98 21.74
CA VAL A 135 -1.56 -8.99 21.92
C VAL A 135 -2.91 -9.67 22.06
N TYR A 136 -3.23 -10.62 21.16
CA TYR A 136 -4.51 -11.31 21.21
C TYR A 136 -4.69 -12.13 22.50
N THR A 137 -3.65 -12.82 22.94
CA THR A 137 -3.65 -13.62 24.17
C THR A 137 -3.85 -12.72 25.39
N SER A 138 -3.08 -11.63 25.48
CA SER A 138 -3.20 -10.64 26.57
C SER A 138 -4.60 -10.02 26.64
N LEU A 139 -5.20 -9.69 25.49
CA LEU A 139 -6.60 -9.23 25.42
C LEU A 139 -7.56 -10.27 26.01
N LYS A 140 -7.42 -11.53 25.62
CA LYS A 140 -8.29 -12.62 26.14
C LYS A 140 -8.15 -12.85 27.63
N GLU A 141 -6.94 -12.76 28.16
CA GLU A 141 -6.66 -12.95 29.59
C GLU A 141 -7.14 -11.78 30.44
N GLN A 142 -6.92 -10.54 29.96
CA GLN A 142 -7.28 -9.33 30.71
C GLN A 142 -8.76 -8.97 30.58
N LEU A 143 -9.42 -9.37 29.49
CA LEU A 143 -10.80 -9.07 29.14
C LEU A 143 -11.62 -10.37 28.86
N PRO A 144 -11.70 -11.31 29.84
CA PRO A 144 -12.27 -12.64 29.58
C PRO A 144 -13.75 -12.62 29.16
N ASP A 145 -14.51 -11.61 29.59
CA ASP A 145 -15.95 -11.46 29.33
C ASP A 145 -16.23 -10.62 28.07
N VAL A 146 -15.20 -10.12 27.37
CA VAL A 146 -15.36 -9.30 26.16
C VAL A 146 -15.33 -10.19 24.92
N GLU A 147 -16.32 -10.05 24.07
CA GLU A 147 -16.36 -10.66 22.75
C GLU A 147 -15.40 -9.91 21.81
N LEU A 148 -14.33 -10.60 21.34
CA LEU A 148 -13.40 -10.08 20.32
C LEU A 148 -13.88 -10.50 18.93
N VAL A 149 -14.12 -9.52 18.05
CA VAL A 149 -14.64 -9.80 16.70
C VAL A 149 -13.77 -9.16 15.62
N LYS A 150 -13.64 -9.84 14.49
CA LYS A 150 -12.98 -9.27 13.30
C LYS A 150 -13.81 -8.10 12.77
N ALA A 151 -13.21 -6.91 12.68
CA ALA A 151 -13.90 -5.67 12.36
C ALA A 151 -13.26 -4.84 11.22
N ASP A 152 -12.40 -5.45 10.40
CA ASP A 152 -11.69 -4.74 9.32
C ASP A 152 -12.64 -3.96 8.40
N MET A 153 -13.83 -4.51 8.12
CA MET A 153 -14.83 -3.88 7.26
C MET A 153 -15.47 -2.61 7.84
N THR A 154 -15.23 -2.28 9.09
CA THR A 154 -15.66 -0.99 9.66
C THR A 154 -14.74 0.16 9.24
N LEU A 155 -13.47 -0.13 8.89
CA LEU A 155 -12.48 0.88 8.50
C LEU A 155 -12.13 0.84 7.00
N TRP A 156 -11.95 -0.34 6.39
CA TRP A 156 -11.49 -0.45 5.00
C TRP A 156 -12.30 0.39 4.01
N PRO A 157 -13.65 0.40 4.03
CA PRO A 157 -14.42 1.17 3.06
C PRO A 157 -14.17 2.68 3.10
N LEU A 158 -13.72 3.22 4.24
CA LEU A 158 -13.38 4.64 4.36
C LEU A 158 -12.14 5.02 3.54
N ARG A 159 -11.32 4.04 3.16
CA ARG A 159 -10.08 4.20 2.39
C ARG A 159 -10.26 3.96 0.88
N TYR A 160 -11.43 3.46 0.45
CA TYR A 160 -11.66 3.10 -0.96
C TYR A 160 -11.70 4.33 -1.87
N VAL A 161 -12.48 5.34 -1.48
CA VAL A 161 -12.62 6.60 -2.22
C VAL A 161 -11.71 7.65 -1.57
N LYS A 162 -10.75 8.14 -2.33
CA LYS A 162 -9.72 9.07 -1.82
C LYS A 162 -10.24 10.51 -1.78
N SER A 163 -9.84 11.24 -0.75
CA SER A 163 -10.02 12.69 -0.67
C SER A 163 -9.05 13.41 -1.63
N GLU A 164 -9.29 14.69 -1.87
CA GLU A 164 -8.34 15.49 -2.68
C GLU A 164 -6.97 15.64 -2.00
N GLY A 165 -6.91 15.65 -0.66
CA GLY A 165 -5.65 15.63 0.10
C GLY A 165 -4.86 14.35 -0.14
N GLU A 166 -5.54 13.20 -0.08
CA GLU A 166 -4.96 11.88 -0.38
C GLU A 166 -4.46 11.80 -1.84
N LEU A 167 -5.28 12.23 -2.79
CA LEU A 167 -4.91 12.26 -4.20
C LEU A 167 -3.72 13.18 -4.49
N ALA A 168 -3.60 14.30 -3.78
CA ALA A 168 -2.46 15.20 -3.91
C ALA A 168 -1.16 14.52 -3.43
N CYS A 169 -1.20 13.78 -2.31
CA CYS A 169 -0.07 12.97 -1.83
C CYS A 169 0.32 11.91 -2.86
N MET A 170 -0.66 11.18 -3.41
CA MET A 170 -0.42 10.14 -4.42
C MET A 170 0.20 10.70 -5.70
N ARG A 171 -0.38 11.78 -6.25
CA ARG A 171 0.20 12.44 -7.46
C ARG A 171 1.65 12.85 -7.23
N LYS A 172 1.97 13.38 -6.04
CA LYS A 172 3.35 13.73 -5.69
C LYS A 172 4.25 12.51 -5.58
N ALA A 173 3.78 11.41 -4.99
CA ALA A 173 4.52 10.16 -4.92
C ALA A 173 4.82 9.60 -6.32
N PHE A 174 3.83 9.56 -7.22
CA PHE A 174 4.04 9.13 -8.61
C PHE A 174 5.02 10.03 -9.37
N GLN A 175 4.94 11.35 -9.19
CA GLN A 175 5.92 12.27 -9.78
C GLN A 175 7.36 11.97 -9.34
N ILE A 176 7.55 11.65 -8.05
CA ILE A 176 8.87 11.28 -7.52
C ILE A 176 9.34 9.95 -8.12
N SER A 177 8.45 8.98 -8.27
CA SER A 177 8.76 7.69 -8.88
C SER A 177 9.18 7.83 -10.34
N GLU A 178 8.51 8.68 -11.12
CA GLU A 178 8.93 8.95 -12.51
C GLU A 178 10.33 9.58 -12.59
N LEU A 179 10.66 10.50 -11.66
CA LEU A 179 12.01 11.07 -11.57
C LEU A 179 13.07 10.02 -11.21
N ALA A 180 12.73 9.08 -10.33
CA ALA A 180 13.62 7.99 -9.94
C ALA A 180 13.84 6.98 -11.09
N VAL A 181 12.78 6.64 -11.84
CA VAL A 181 12.89 5.82 -13.06
C VAL A 181 13.78 6.52 -14.10
N GLU A 182 13.56 7.80 -14.35
CA GLU A 182 14.39 8.58 -15.29
C GLU A 182 15.87 8.57 -14.90
N ALA A 183 16.18 8.71 -13.62
CA ALA A 183 17.56 8.67 -13.14
C ALA A 183 18.20 7.29 -13.35
N ILE A 184 17.44 6.20 -13.14
CA ILE A 184 17.94 4.86 -13.47
C ILE A 184 18.25 4.77 -14.96
N LEU A 185 17.32 5.15 -15.84
CA LEU A 185 17.54 5.07 -17.29
C LEU A 185 18.76 5.86 -17.76
N ASN A 186 19.06 6.99 -17.10
CA ASN A 186 20.22 7.82 -17.43
C ASN A 186 21.57 7.26 -16.90
N GLU A 187 21.54 6.47 -15.82
CA GLU A 187 22.78 6.05 -15.13
C GLU A 187 23.07 4.56 -15.28
N ILE A 188 22.08 3.73 -15.64
CA ILE A 188 22.22 2.27 -15.72
C ILE A 188 23.19 1.86 -16.83
N LYS A 189 24.04 0.86 -16.53
CA LYS A 189 25.03 0.35 -17.47
C LYS A 189 25.16 -1.17 -17.36
N PRO A 190 25.50 -1.86 -18.45
CA PRO A 190 25.85 -3.27 -18.39
C PRO A 190 26.93 -3.55 -17.33
N GLY A 191 26.75 -4.63 -16.59
CA GLY A 191 27.62 -5.03 -15.49
C GLY A 191 27.28 -4.44 -14.12
N MET A 192 26.43 -3.42 -14.02
CA MET A 192 25.83 -3.03 -12.74
C MET A 192 25.01 -4.17 -12.18
N THR A 193 24.83 -4.22 -10.85
CA THR A 193 23.91 -5.15 -10.21
C THR A 193 22.51 -4.55 -10.12
N GLU A 194 21.48 -5.40 -10.00
CA GLU A 194 20.12 -5.00 -9.68
C GLU A 194 20.07 -4.09 -8.43
N LEU A 195 20.86 -4.43 -7.39
CA LEU A 195 21.00 -3.62 -6.17
C LEU A 195 21.59 -2.22 -6.43
N GLN A 196 22.57 -2.10 -7.34
CA GLN A 196 23.14 -0.79 -7.69
C GLN A 196 22.11 0.08 -8.42
N ALA A 197 21.27 -0.53 -9.28
CA ALA A 197 20.23 0.20 -9.98
C ALA A 197 19.14 0.72 -9.02
N VAL A 198 18.64 -0.10 -8.07
CA VAL A 198 17.66 0.39 -7.08
C VAL A 198 18.26 1.42 -6.11
N GLY A 199 19.57 1.38 -5.86
CA GLY A 199 20.27 2.42 -5.08
C GLY A 199 20.20 3.81 -5.74
N ILE A 200 20.14 3.89 -7.08
CA ILE A 200 19.90 5.13 -7.80
C ILE A 200 18.49 5.65 -7.49
N ALA A 201 17.48 4.77 -7.56
CA ALA A 201 16.10 5.15 -7.25
C ALA A 201 15.93 5.65 -5.81
N GLN A 202 16.50 4.95 -4.83
CA GLN A 202 16.46 5.36 -3.42
C GLN A 202 17.01 6.78 -3.24
N ARG A 203 18.18 7.07 -3.80
CA ARG A 203 18.77 8.41 -3.75
C ARG A 203 17.80 9.47 -4.27
N GLU A 204 17.15 9.23 -5.40
CA GLU A 204 16.25 10.20 -6.00
C GLU A 204 14.93 10.33 -5.21
N ILE A 205 14.39 9.23 -4.67
CA ILE A 205 13.19 9.26 -3.83
C ILE A 205 13.37 10.22 -2.66
N TYR A 206 14.43 10.05 -1.87
CA TYR A 206 14.69 10.91 -0.71
C TYR A 206 15.10 12.32 -1.10
N LYS A 207 15.89 12.49 -2.14
CA LYS A 207 16.30 13.80 -2.68
C LYS A 207 15.10 14.66 -3.09
N HIS A 208 14.05 14.04 -3.62
CA HIS A 208 12.85 14.75 -4.08
C HIS A 208 11.73 14.83 -3.04
N GLY A 209 11.99 14.39 -1.80
CA GLY A 209 11.09 14.55 -0.66
C GLY A 209 10.10 13.39 -0.47
N GLY A 210 10.38 12.23 -1.07
CA GLY A 210 9.74 10.99 -0.64
C GLY A 210 10.19 10.65 0.78
N GLU A 211 9.27 10.22 1.62
CA GLU A 211 9.58 9.89 3.02
C GLU A 211 10.08 8.45 3.19
N TYR A 212 9.78 7.61 2.19
CA TYR A 212 10.17 6.20 2.11
C TYR A 212 9.89 5.65 0.71
N GLU A 213 10.23 4.38 0.47
CA GLU A 213 9.79 3.65 -0.71
C GLU A 213 8.28 3.33 -0.63
N GLY A 214 7.60 3.33 -1.76
CA GLY A 214 6.18 2.93 -1.86
C GLY A 214 5.98 1.44 -1.57
N HIS A 215 6.92 0.64 -2.03
CA HIS A 215 7.06 -0.81 -1.84
C HIS A 215 8.55 -1.19 -1.97
N ALA A 216 8.90 -2.46 -1.82
CA ALA A 216 10.25 -2.93 -2.14
C ALA A 216 10.57 -2.60 -3.61
N LEU A 217 11.62 -1.81 -3.85
CA LEU A 217 11.99 -1.37 -5.20
C LEU A 217 12.49 -2.55 -6.03
N TYR A 218 12.05 -2.65 -7.28
CA TYR A 218 12.47 -3.70 -8.20
C TYR A 218 13.33 -3.13 -9.32
N CYS A 219 14.46 -3.79 -9.55
CA CYS A 219 15.17 -3.79 -10.82
C CYS A 219 15.61 -5.23 -11.05
N PHE A 220 15.06 -5.89 -12.04
CA PHE A 220 15.36 -7.27 -12.40
C PHE A 220 15.89 -7.32 -13.82
N CYS A 221 16.74 -8.32 -14.16
CA CYS A 221 17.30 -8.47 -15.50
C CYS A 221 17.29 -9.94 -15.95
N GLY A 222 16.79 -10.20 -17.14
CA GLY A 222 16.72 -11.54 -17.72
C GLY A 222 15.76 -12.45 -16.94
N GLU A 223 16.21 -13.64 -16.53
CA GLU A 223 15.37 -14.64 -15.86
C GLU A 223 14.73 -14.13 -14.57
N SER A 224 15.38 -13.23 -13.82
CA SER A 224 14.83 -12.67 -12.60
C SER A 224 13.57 -11.82 -12.83
N THR A 225 13.33 -11.34 -14.05
CA THR A 225 12.10 -10.61 -14.41
C THR A 225 10.84 -11.50 -14.37
N ASN A 226 11.02 -12.82 -14.33
CA ASN A 226 9.93 -13.79 -14.22
C ASN A 226 9.28 -13.83 -12.82
N ASN A 227 9.92 -13.22 -11.84
CA ASN A 227 9.41 -13.16 -10.49
C ASN A 227 8.38 -12.03 -10.35
N ALA A 228 7.12 -12.37 -10.17
CA ALA A 228 6.08 -11.39 -9.89
C ALA A 228 6.32 -10.68 -8.55
N ILE A 229 6.88 -11.38 -7.57
CA ILE A 229 7.29 -10.87 -6.25
C ILE A 229 8.71 -11.34 -5.97
N SER A 230 9.64 -10.40 -5.73
CA SER A 230 11.04 -10.70 -5.44
C SER A 230 11.74 -9.50 -4.78
N ARG A 231 13.04 -9.63 -4.64
CA ARG A 231 13.93 -8.52 -4.25
C ARG A 231 15.10 -8.47 -5.21
N PRO A 232 15.66 -7.26 -5.49
CA PRO A 232 16.87 -7.12 -6.28
C PRO A 232 18.04 -7.86 -5.61
N THR A 233 18.94 -8.38 -6.44
CA THR A 233 20.07 -9.20 -6.01
C THR A 233 21.39 -8.67 -6.58
N HIS A 234 22.46 -9.46 -6.45
CA HIS A 234 23.74 -9.21 -7.13
C HIS A 234 23.73 -9.64 -8.61
N ASN A 235 22.57 -10.08 -9.15
CA ASN A 235 22.42 -10.37 -10.57
C ASN A 235 22.83 -9.15 -11.42
N LYS A 236 23.46 -9.41 -12.56
CA LYS A 236 24.03 -8.36 -13.42
C LYS A 236 23.06 -7.92 -14.49
N ILE A 237 23.04 -6.62 -14.72
CA ILE A 237 22.41 -6.04 -15.89
C ILE A 237 23.23 -6.43 -17.12
N VAL A 238 22.56 -7.09 -18.06
CA VAL A 238 23.18 -7.54 -19.32
C VAL A 238 22.43 -6.98 -20.52
N PRO A 239 23.13 -6.70 -21.65
CA PRO A 239 22.49 -6.21 -22.88
C PRO A 239 21.54 -7.24 -23.50
N ASN A 240 20.58 -6.74 -24.27
CA ASN A 240 19.64 -7.53 -25.08
C ASN A 240 18.72 -8.45 -24.25
N GLU A 241 18.58 -8.14 -22.96
CA GLU A 241 17.66 -8.79 -22.03
C GLU A 241 16.56 -7.81 -21.59
N VAL A 242 15.42 -8.34 -21.17
CA VAL A 242 14.41 -7.53 -20.50
C VAL A 242 14.93 -7.09 -19.16
N ILE A 243 14.88 -5.79 -18.89
CA ILE A 243 15.14 -5.20 -17.60
C ILE A 243 13.80 -4.64 -17.10
N GLN A 244 13.39 -5.06 -15.91
CA GLN A 244 12.13 -4.66 -15.31
C GLN A 244 12.37 -3.74 -14.13
N LEU A 245 11.80 -2.54 -14.19
CA LEU A 245 11.70 -1.64 -13.05
C LEU A 245 10.29 -1.68 -12.45
N ASN A 246 10.19 -1.67 -11.10
CA ASN A 246 9.03 -1.22 -10.37
C ASN A 246 9.53 -0.30 -9.26
N ILE A 247 9.29 0.98 -9.44
CA ILE A 247 9.85 2.03 -8.58
C ILE A 247 8.71 2.82 -7.96
N GLY A 248 8.65 2.78 -6.64
CA GLY A 248 7.61 3.45 -5.86
C GLY A 248 8.19 4.36 -4.78
N ALA A 249 7.62 5.56 -4.64
CA ALA A 249 7.87 6.49 -3.55
C ALA A 249 6.66 6.57 -2.62
N ARG A 250 6.86 7.12 -1.43
CA ARG A 250 5.80 7.39 -0.44
C ARG A 250 5.80 8.85 -0.05
N VAL A 251 4.62 9.47 -0.03
CA VAL A 251 4.41 10.86 0.40
C VAL A 251 3.14 10.95 1.26
N GLY A 252 3.27 11.50 2.46
CA GLY A 252 2.15 11.61 3.41
C GLY A 252 1.47 10.28 3.73
N GLY A 253 2.23 9.18 3.71
CA GLY A 253 1.73 7.82 3.89
C GLY A 253 1.29 7.11 2.60
N TYR A 254 1.08 7.83 1.50
CA TYR A 254 0.52 7.27 0.26
C TYR A 254 1.62 6.77 -0.67
N SER A 255 1.43 5.56 -1.17
CA SER A 255 2.36 4.85 -2.05
C SER A 255 2.13 5.19 -3.52
N SER A 256 3.15 4.93 -4.31
CA SER A 256 3.11 4.88 -5.78
C SER A 256 3.91 3.68 -6.26
N SER A 257 3.70 3.28 -7.52
CA SER A 257 4.55 2.35 -8.25
C SER A 257 4.52 2.68 -9.74
N VAL A 258 5.69 2.72 -10.37
CA VAL A 258 5.86 2.87 -11.82
C VAL A 258 6.61 1.66 -12.33
N GLY A 259 5.93 0.82 -13.11
CA GLY A 259 6.49 -0.38 -13.75
C GLY A 259 6.88 -0.10 -15.19
N LEU A 260 8.13 -0.37 -15.53
CA LEU A 260 8.68 -0.18 -16.88
C LEU A 260 9.57 -1.36 -17.27
N PRO A 261 9.18 -2.17 -18.27
CA PRO A 261 10.11 -3.06 -18.94
C PRO A 261 10.88 -2.28 -20.00
N PHE A 262 12.20 -2.45 -20.03
CA PHE A 262 13.08 -1.82 -21.02
C PHE A 262 14.27 -2.72 -21.33
N SER A 263 15.16 -2.29 -22.23
CA SER A 263 16.39 -3.02 -22.54
C SER A 263 17.57 -2.08 -22.80
N ILE A 264 18.80 -2.61 -22.69
CA ILE A 264 20.01 -1.98 -23.21
C ILE A 264 20.40 -2.72 -24.50
N GLY A 265 20.18 -2.05 -25.64
CA GLY A 265 20.27 -2.67 -26.96
C GLY A 265 19.01 -3.50 -27.32
N PRO A 266 18.97 -4.04 -28.56
CA PRO A 266 17.77 -4.65 -29.12
C PRO A 266 17.36 -5.95 -28.42
N LEU A 267 16.08 -6.10 -28.12
CA LEU A 267 15.52 -7.36 -27.62
C LEU A 267 15.40 -8.38 -28.75
N PRO A 268 15.59 -9.68 -28.45
CA PRO A 268 15.17 -10.76 -29.33
C PRO A 268 13.69 -10.64 -29.67
N GLU A 269 13.30 -10.98 -30.92
CA GLU A 269 11.94 -10.80 -31.44
C GLU A 269 10.84 -11.37 -30.53
N ARG A 270 11.06 -12.56 -29.96
CA ARG A 270 10.10 -13.18 -29.03
C ARG A 270 9.86 -12.33 -27.78
N LYS A 271 10.93 -11.77 -27.19
CA LYS A 271 10.85 -10.92 -25.99
C LYS A 271 10.20 -9.59 -26.32
N ARG A 272 10.64 -8.95 -27.41
CA ARG A 272 10.06 -7.70 -27.92
C ARG A 272 8.55 -7.81 -28.11
N ARG A 273 8.10 -8.84 -28.82
CA ARG A 273 6.68 -9.07 -29.09
C ARG A 273 5.83 -9.16 -27.82
N LEU A 274 6.32 -9.84 -26.78
CA LEU A 274 5.58 -9.97 -25.52
C LEU A 274 5.57 -8.64 -24.73
N VAL A 275 6.67 -7.87 -24.75
CA VAL A 275 6.75 -6.54 -24.13
C VAL A 275 5.78 -5.56 -24.79
N GLU A 276 5.74 -5.54 -26.12
CA GLU A 276 4.82 -4.70 -26.92
C GLU A 276 3.36 -5.09 -26.68
N PHE A 277 3.04 -6.39 -26.73
CA PHE A 277 1.70 -6.86 -26.40
C PHE A 277 1.30 -6.54 -24.95
N GLY A 278 2.23 -6.62 -24.00
CA GLY A 278 2.01 -6.20 -22.61
C GLY A 278 1.58 -4.74 -22.53
N LEU A 279 2.20 -3.85 -23.31
CA LEU A 279 1.81 -2.45 -23.38
C LEU A 279 0.41 -2.24 -24.00
N GLU A 280 0.07 -3.02 -25.04
CA GLU A 280 -1.27 -2.98 -25.62
C GLU A 280 -2.33 -3.43 -24.60
N ALA A 281 -2.06 -4.51 -23.86
CA ALA A 281 -2.94 -5.03 -22.83
C ALA A 281 -3.09 -4.04 -21.67
N HIS A 282 -2.00 -3.35 -21.28
CA HIS A 282 -1.99 -2.30 -20.30
C HIS A 282 -2.89 -1.11 -20.69
N LYS A 283 -2.73 -0.62 -21.92
CA LYS A 283 -3.59 0.43 -22.48
C LYS A 283 -5.05 -0.02 -22.56
N LYS A 284 -5.29 -1.29 -22.91
CA LYS A 284 -6.64 -1.87 -22.95
C LYS A 284 -7.31 -1.84 -21.59
N THR A 285 -6.60 -2.16 -20.52
CA THR A 285 -7.14 -2.04 -19.16
C THR A 285 -7.58 -0.61 -18.85
N MET A 286 -6.76 0.38 -19.18
CA MET A 286 -7.08 1.80 -18.95
C MET A 286 -8.36 2.24 -19.66
N GLU A 287 -8.61 1.74 -20.89
CA GLU A 287 -9.85 2.01 -21.63
C GLU A 287 -11.10 1.40 -20.98
N LEU A 288 -10.92 0.33 -20.21
CA LEU A 288 -12.02 -0.37 -19.53
C LEU A 288 -12.43 0.31 -18.22
N LEU A 289 -11.61 1.19 -17.66
CA LEU A 289 -11.84 1.79 -16.35
C LEU A 289 -12.67 3.06 -16.45
N SER A 290 -13.79 3.12 -15.72
CA SER A 290 -14.60 4.33 -15.53
C SER A 290 -15.55 4.18 -14.35
N ALA A 291 -15.98 5.30 -13.76
CA ALA A 291 -17.00 5.27 -12.71
C ALA A 291 -18.29 4.63 -13.23
N GLY A 292 -18.94 3.85 -12.35
CA GLY A 292 -20.18 3.13 -12.63
C GLY A 292 -20.00 1.75 -13.28
N LYS A 293 -18.78 1.39 -13.72
CA LYS A 293 -18.53 0.06 -14.27
C LYS A 293 -18.32 -0.96 -13.14
N PRO A 294 -18.91 -2.17 -13.23
CA PRO A 294 -18.61 -3.25 -12.28
C PRO A 294 -17.14 -3.69 -12.37
N ALA A 295 -16.46 -3.79 -11.22
CA ALA A 295 -15.04 -4.13 -11.17
C ALA A 295 -14.74 -5.51 -11.80
N GLY A 296 -15.57 -6.52 -11.52
CA GLY A 296 -15.40 -7.86 -12.10
C GLY A 296 -15.60 -7.88 -13.63
N GLN A 297 -16.41 -6.97 -14.18
CA GLN A 297 -16.57 -6.85 -15.62
C GLN A 297 -15.28 -6.38 -16.30
N VAL A 298 -14.53 -5.45 -15.66
CA VAL A 298 -13.22 -5.01 -16.17
C VAL A 298 -12.27 -6.20 -16.33
N VAL A 299 -12.18 -7.04 -15.30
CA VAL A 299 -11.31 -8.23 -15.31
C VAL A 299 -11.73 -9.20 -16.40
N ASN A 300 -13.04 -9.53 -16.47
CA ASN A 300 -13.55 -10.49 -17.45
C ASN A 300 -13.35 -10.02 -18.90
N GLU A 301 -13.58 -8.74 -19.20
CA GLU A 301 -13.36 -8.17 -20.53
C GLU A 301 -11.87 -8.14 -20.88
N TYR A 302 -11.00 -7.79 -19.93
CA TYR A 302 -9.55 -7.82 -20.12
C TYR A 302 -9.04 -9.23 -20.43
N GLU A 303 -9.39 -10.21 -19.58
CA GLU A 303 -8.95 -11.59 -19.78
C GLU A 303 -9.44 -12.18 -21.11
N ALA A 304 -10.70 -11.92 -21.48
CA ALA A 304 -11.24 -12.35 -22.77
C ALA A 304 -10.43 -11.72 -23.92
N TRP A 305 -10.15 -10.43 -23.85
CA TRP A 305 -9.38 -9.69 -24.86
C TRP A 305 -7.96 -10.24 -25.03
N VAL A 306 -7.27 -10.60 -23.92
CA VAL A 306 -5.93 -11.21 -23.96
C VAL A 306 -5.97 -12.62 -24.53
N LYS A 307 -6.96 -13.43 -24.13
CA LYS A 307 -7.15 -14.83 -24.61
C LYS A 307 -7.46 -14.89 -26.12
N GLU A 308 -8.33 -14.02 -26.60
CA GLU A 308 -8.65 -13.91 -28.04
C GLU A 308 -7.44 -13.62 -28.94
N ARG A 309 -6.42 -12.92 -28.39
CA ARG A 309 -5.16 -12.60 -29.08
C ARG A 309 -4.08 -13.66 -28.96
N GLY A 310 -4.39 -14.77 -28.26
CA GLY A 310 -3.49 -15.90 -28.11
C GLY A 310 -2.39 -15.72 -27.06
N PHE A 311 -2.57 -14.80 -26.10
CA PHE A 311 -1.60 -14.54 -25.02
C PHE A 311 -2.08 -14.98 -23.63
N GLY A 312 -3.23 -15.62 -23.53
CA GLY A 312 -3.81 -16.03 -22.25
C GLY A 312 -2.92 -16.91 -21.37
N GLN A 313 -2.02 -17.69 -21.98
CA GLN A 313 -1.07 -18.55 -21.26
C GLN A 313 0.03 -17.79 -20.51
N TYR A 314 0.22 -16.50 -20.78
CA TYR A 314 1.23 -15.65 -20.14
C TYR A 314 0.67 -14.86 -18.96
N LEU A 315 -0.65 -14.90 -18.72
CA LEU A 315 -1.29 -14.23 -17.59
C LEU A 315 -1.00 -14.95 -16.27
N LEU A 316 -0.66 -14.20 -15.22
CA LEU A 316 -0.56 -14.69 -13.85
C LEU A 316 -1.77 -14.29 -13.00
N TYR A 317 -2.23 -13.04 -13.14
CA TYR A 317 -3.32 -12.46 -12.35
C TYR A 317 -4.08 -11.39 -13.16
N GLY A 318 -5.09 -10.78 -12.53
CA GLY A 318 -5.93 -9.76 -13.15
C GLY A 318 -5.22 -8.43 -13.41
N PRO A 319 -5.88 -7.48 -14.10
CA PRO A 319 -5.21 -6.30 -14.66
C PRO A 319 -4.97 -5.16 -13.67
N CYS A 320 -5.55 -5.21 -12.47
CA CYS A 320 -5.52 -4.11 -11.52
C CYS A 320 -5.58 -4.58 -10.08
N HIS A 321 -4.99 -3.78 -9.20
CA HIS A 321 -5.27 -3.80 -7.76
C HIS A 321 -5.43 -2.37 -7.23
N SER A 322 -6.12 -2.20 -6.10
CA SER A 322 -6.22 -0.90 -5.45
C SER A 322 -4.88 -0.47 -4.88
N ILE A 323 -4.63 0.84 -4.89
CA ILE A 323 -3.46 1.47 -4.28
C ILE A 323 -3.88 2.64 -3.40
N GLY A 324 -3.14 2.88 -2.35
CA GLY A 324 -3.34 4.01 -1.43
C GLY A 324 -2.18 4.16 -0.47
N MET A 325 -2.41 4.00 0.83
CA MET A 325 -1.33 3.98 1.81
C MET A 325 -0.45 2.73 1.66
N MET A 326 -1.06 1.60 1.32
CA MET A 326 -0.32 0.42 0.89
C MET A 326 -0.28 0.39 -0.64
N GLU A 327 0.79 -0.15 -1.19
CA GLU A 327 0.90 -0.34 -2.64
C GLU A 327 -0.19 -1.30 -3.13
N VAL A 328 -0.47 -2.36 -2.38
CA VAL A 328 -1.60 -3.26 -2.59
C VAL A 328 -2.56 -3.14 -1.42
N GLU A 329 -3.78 -2.67 -1.67
CA GLU A 329 -4.83 -2.58 -0.65
C GLU A 329 -6.22 -2.95 -1.20
N ARG A 330 -7.23 -2.94 -0.34
CA ARG A 330 -8.62 -3.14 -0.77
C ARG A 330 -9.23 -1.86 -1.38
N PRO A 331 -10.26 -1.99 -2.26
CA PRO A 331 -10.94 -3.22 -2.66
C PRO A 331 -10.15 -4.01 -3.70
N TRP A 332 -10.27 -5.36 -3.69
CA TRP A 332 -9.70 -6.22 -4.73
C TRP A 332 -10.50 -6.10 -6.03
N MET A 333 -9.79 -6.10 -7.17
CA MET A 333 -10.41 -6.19 -8.50
C MET A 333 -10.18 -7.59 -9.08
N GLU A 334 -11.17 -8.45 -8.90
CA GLU A 334 -11.18 -9.84 -9.35
C GLU A 334 -12.40 -10.10 -10.24
N SER A 335 -12.40 -11.17 -11.01
CA SER A 335 -13.51 -11.55 -11.90
C SER A 335 -14.87 -11.69 -11.19
N THR A 336 -14.83 -11.96 -9.88
CA THR A 336 -16.01 -12.10 -8.99
C THR A 336 -16.34 -10.83 -8.20
N SER A 337 -15.64 -9.71 -8.42
CA SER A 337 -15.91 -8.46 -7.71
C SER A 337 -17.22 -7.82 -8.17
N GLU A 338 -18.15 -7.61 -7.23
CA GLU A 338 -19.51 -7.10 -7.54
C GLU A 338 -19.65 -5.58 -7.37
N TYR A 339 -18.67 -4.90 -6.72
CA TYR A 339 -18.75 -3.47 -6.48
C TYR A 339 -18.59 -2.66 -7.77
N LEU A 340 -19.20 -1.48 -7.79
CA LEU A 340 -19.03 -0.52 -8.87
C LEU A 340 -17.79 0.33 -8.62
N LEU A 341 -17.07 0.66 -9.68
CA LEU A 341 -16.00 1.66 -9.61
C LEU A 341 -16.61 3.03 -9.30
N GLU A 342 -16.06 3.72 -8.31
CA GLU A 342 -16.50 5.04 -7.90
C GLU A 342 -15.44 6.09 -8.24
N LYS A 343 -15.89 7.30 -8.53
CA LYS A 343 -15.00 8.46 -8.71
C LYS A 343 -14.07 8.62 -7.50
N ASN A 344 -12.81 8.91 -7.79
CA ASN A 344 -11.73 9.03 -6.80
C ASN A 344 -11.31 7.71 -6.12
N MET A 345 -11.80 6.55 -6.54
CA MET A 345 -11.08 5.31 -6.30
C MET A 345 -9.77 5.34 -7.08
N THR A 346 -8.73 4.70 -6.53
CA THR A 346 -7.40 4.64 -7.13
C THR A 346 -6.99 3.19 -7.36
N PHE A 347 -6.48 2.93 -8.54
CA PHE A 347 -5.98 1.62 -8.90
C PHE A 347 -4.58 1.72 -9.50
N GLN A 348 -3.82 0.68 -9.28
CA GLN A 348 -2.64 0.35 -10.04
C GLN A 348 -3.09 -0.52 -11.21
N VAL A 349 -2.94 -0.02 -12.42
CA VAL A 349 -3.02 -0.88 -13.60
C VAL A 349 -1.71 -1.64 -13.62
N ASP A 350 -1.76 -2.93 -13.34
CA ASP A 350 -0.60 -3.81 -13.20
C ASP A 350 -0.71 -4.97 -14.18
N THR A 351 -0.07 -4.81 -15.32
CA THR A 351 -0.06 -5.81 -16.39
C THR A 351 1.22 -6.63 -16.32
N PHE A 352 1.13 -7.81 -15.72
CA PHE A 352 2.23 -8.75 -15.63
C PHE A 352 2.03 -9.93 -16.55
N PHE A 353 3.01 -10.16 -17.44
CA PHE A 353 3.11 -11.36 -18.26
C PHE A 353 4.43 -12.08 -17.97
N TYR A 354 4.41 -13.40 -18.03
CA TYR A 354 5.60 -14.20 -17.87
C TYR A 354 5.67 -15.34 -18.88
N ASP A 355 6.89 -15.64 -19.32
CA ASP A 355 7.23 -16.79 -20.17
C ASP A 355 8.30 -17.62 -19.42
N HIS A 356 8.84 -18.67 -20.03
CA HIS A 356 9.74 -19.61 -19.35
C HIS A 356 11.01 -18.98 -18.77
N ASP A 357 11.58 -17.98 -19.43
CA ASP A 357 12.90 -17.41 -19.13
C ASP A 357 12.89 -15.90 -18.89
N PHE A 358 11.72 -15.26 -18.94
CA PHE A 358 11.56 -13.84 -18.63
C PHE A 358 10.11 -13.49 -18.34
N GLY A 359 9.92 -12.36 -17.68
CA GLY A 359 8.62 -11.72 -17.51
C GLY A 359 8.72 -10.22 -17.80
N LEU A 360 7.60 -9.56 -17.70
CA LEU A 360 7.51 -8.11 -17.85
C LEU A 360 6.34 -7.57 -17.04
N ARG A 361 6.45 -6.30 -16.63
CA ARG A 361 5.37 -5.60 -15.94
C ARG A 361 5.28 -4.16 -16.43
N TRP A 362 4.12 -3.79 -16.96
CA TRP A 362 3.73 -2.41 -17.15
C TRP A 362 2.86 -1.99 -15.98
N GLU A 363 3.19 -0.87 -15.32
CA GLU A 363 2.45 -0.47 -14.13
C GLU A 363 2.35 1.05 -13.99
N ASN A 364 1.11 1.54 -13.86
CA ASN A 364 0.81 2.96 -13.70
C ASN A 364 -0.38 3.16 -12.76
N GLY A 365 -0.29 4.19 -11.92
CA GLY A 365 -1.39 4.59 -11.05
C GLY A 365 -2.45 5.41 -11.77
N VAL A 366 -3.71 5.09 -11.51
CA VAL A 366 -4.86 5.80 -12.08
C VAL A 366 -5.88 6.18 -11.01
N ILE A 367 -6.59 7.28 -11.26
CA ILE A 367 -7.75 7.74 -10.49
C ILE A 367 -8.98 7.54 -11.36
N ILE A 368 -9.99 6.86 -10.84
CA ILE A 368 -11.27 6.68 -11.53
C ILE A 368 -11.99 8.02 -11.64
N LYS A 369 -12.49 8.33 -12.82
CA LYS A 369 -13.28 9.54 -13.14
C LYS A 369 -14.58 9.18 -13.85
N ASP A 370 -15.45 10.18 -13.95
CA ASP A 370 -16.64 10.08 -14.79
C ASP A 370 -16.22 9.94 -16.26
N GLY A 371 -16.55 8.81 -16.90
CA GLY A 371 -16.24 8.54 -18.30
C GLY A 371 -14.79 8.15 -18.62
N GLY A 372 -13.99 7.75 -17.61
CA GLY A 372 -12.62 7.29 -17.83
C GLY A 372 -11.73 7.37 -16.60
N ILE A 373 -10.48 7.74 -16.79
CA ILE A 373 -9.45 7.81 -15.75
C ILE A 373 -8.64 9.11 -15.85
N GLU A 374 -7.98 9.47 -14.73
CA GLU A 374 -6.86 10.38 -14.68
C GLU A 374 -5.60 9.56 -14.37
N MET A 375 -4.56 9.67 -15.18
CA MET A 375 -3.28 9.00 -14.91
C MET A 375 -2.46 9.80 -13.89
N MET A 376 -1.91 9.13 -12.89
CA MET A 376 -0.97 9.73 -11.92
C MET A 376 0.49 9.63 -12.40
N SER A 377 0.77 8.71 -13.32
CA SER A 377 2.04 8.57 -14.04
C SER A 377 1.78 8.27 -15.50
N SER A 378 2.45 8.96 -16.41
CA SER A 378 2.24 8.82 -17.86
C SER A 378 3.51 8.91 -18.69
N LYS A 379 4.66 9.17 -18.06
CA LYS A 379 5.92 9.44 -18.75
C LYS A 379 6.47 8.24 -19.52
N PHE A 380 6.25 7.03 -18.99
CA PHE A 380 6.83 5.80 -19.52
C PHE A 380 5.75 4.86 -20.06
N MET A 381 5.09 5.30 -21.16
CA MET A 381 4.02 4.58 -21.86
C MET A 381 4.45 4.12 -23.26
N GLU A 382 5.74 3.95 -23.45
CA GLU A 382 6.36 3.46 -24.67
C GLU A 382 7.53 2.54 -24.32
N MET A 383 7.85 1.64 -25.24
CA MET A 383 9.01 0.76 -25.08
C MET A 383 10.30 1.60 -25.10
N VAL A 384 11.16 1.42 -24.10
CA VAL A 384 12.46 2.09 -23.98
C VAL A 384 13.55 1.10 -24.35
N GLU A 385 14.43 1.51 -25.26
CA GLU A 385 15.61 0.77 -25.70
C GLU A 385 16.82 1.75 -25.62
N LEU A 386 17.76 1.51 -24.70
CA LEU A 386 18.94 2.36 -24.41
C LEU A 386 20.15 1.97 -25.28
#